data_cbfd9cc9b1bc4ff2b75594e111067e2d
#
_entry.id   cbfd9cc9b1bc4ff2b75594e111067e2d
#
_cell.length_a   1.000
_cell.length_b   1.000
_cell.length_c   1.000
_cell.angle_alpha   90.00
_cell.angle_beta   90.00
_cell.angle_gamma   90.00
#
_symmetry.space_group_name_H-M   'P 1'
#
loop_
_entity.id
_entity.type
_entity.pdbx_description
1 polymer ?
#
loop_
_entity_poly.entity_id
_entity_poly.type
_entity_poly.pdbx_seq_one_letter_code
_entity_poly.pdbx_strand_id
1 'polypeptide(L)'
;ITSKLVAPLGGEADVTENFNKLSKEGILFTNFYANGDRTDKGIPAILSGYFPPPIKRIMRMPNKTRSLPMLPKKMKALGYKTFFYYGGDLNFGNMNTYLRNAEINEIIDGSEFDKKDWNSKWGAFDDVFMKRFADDLTVKQNTPFFKIALTSTSHEPYELNDTYKFGQDSEDNLFRSSHAYTDKVIGKFIAFAKKQEWYRNTLIIIMSDHGHSSPKHEGAYFSPKKFRIPMLWLGGALHKKGIEIDNITSQVDFSYTLLDLLNGDNSEFKFSKNLFNKSESQYAHYTFNKGFGTLSKNGLYLFDYVSKKPILRYGKAANQLDSLGKAITQNSYQDFLDRK
;
A
#
# COMPACT_ATOMS: atom_id res chain seq x y z
N ILE A 1 1.41 -8.24 -1.41
CA ILE A 1 2.71 -8.74 -1.94
C ILE A 1 3.84 -8.03 -1.19
N THR A 2 4.86 -8.75 -0.73
CA THR A 2 6.07 -8.20 -0.10
C THR A 2 7.23 -8.12 -1.08
N SER A 3 8.18 -7.20 -0.88
CA SER A 3 9.39 -7.09 -1.72
C SER A 3 10.25 -8.36 -1.74
N LYS A 4 10.18 -9.18 -0.69
CA LYS A 4 10.88 -10.48 -0.60
C LYS A 4 10.46 -11.50 -1.66
N LEU A 5 9.29 -11.32 -2.27
CA LEU A 5 8.74 -12.19 -3.32
C LEU A 5 8.82 -11.58 -4.72
N VAL A 6 9.47 -10.44 -4.87
CA VAL A 6 9.56 -9.67 -6.13
C VAL A 6 11.00 -9.65 -6.61
N ALA A 7 11.31 -10.37 -7.67
CA ALA A 7 12.69 -10.52 -8.19
C ALA A 7 13.40 -9.20 -8.49
N PRO A 8 12.78 -8.21 -9.17
CA PRO A 8 13.41 -6.90 -9.40
C PRO A 8 13.77 -6.14 -8.12
N LEU A 9 13.18 -6.50 -6.99
CA LEU A 9 13.50 -5.93 -5.68
C LEU A 9 14.48 -6.80 -4.86
N GLY A 10 15.08 -7.81 -5.49
CA GLY A 10 15.99 -8.76 -4.83
C GLY A 10 15.29 -9.89 -4.08
N GLY A 11 14.01 -10.12 -4.36
CA GLY A 11 13.20 -11.21 -3.80
C GLY A 11 13.24 -12.48 -4.65
N GLU A 12 12.36 -13.44 -4.30
CA GLU A 12 12.23 -14.73 -5.00
C GLU A 12 11.68 -14.54 -6.42
N ALA A 13 12.27 -15.26 -7.39
CA ALA A 13 11.99 -14.99 -8.81
C ALA A 13 10.70 -15.65 -9.32
N ASP A 14 10.30 -16.74 -8.72
CA ASP A 14 9.27 -17.66 -9.21
C ASP A 14 7.88 -17.47 -8.53
N VAL A 15 7.78 -16.55 -7.57
CA VAL A 15 6.53 -16.30 -6.85
C VAL A 15 5.65 -15.29 -7.58
N THR A 16 6.17 -14.11 -7.92
CA THR A 16 5.40 -13.02 -8.54
C THR A 16 5.83 -12.80 -10.00
N GLU A 17 5.69 -13.84 -10.82
CA GLU A 17 6.17 -13.82 -12.22
C GLU A 17 5.48 -12.75 -13.07
N ASN A 18 4.19 -12.48 -12.85
CA ASN A 18 3.46 -11.46 -13.60
C ASN A 18 3.94 -10.07 -13.20
N PHE A 19 4.07 -9.79 -11.90
CA PHE A 19 4.63 -8.52 -11.43
C PHE A 19 6.05 -8.30 -11.97
N ASN A 20 6.89 -9.34 -11.97
CA ASN A 20 8.26 -9.29 -12.49
C ASN A 20 8.29 -8.95 -13.99
N LYS A 21 7.34 -9.46 -14.78
CA LYS A 21 7.19 -9.11 -16.21
C LYS A 21 6.68 -7.68 -16.37
N LEU A 22 5.64 -7.32 -15.63
CA LEU A 22 5.01 -6.01 -15.70
C LEU A 22 5.95 -4.87 -15.24
N SER A 23 6.88 -5.13 -14.33
CA SER A 23 7.86 -4.13 -13.89
C SER A 23 8.71 -3.58 -15.03
N LYS A 24 8.93 -4.38 -16.10
CA LYS A 24 9.64 -3.95 -17.32
C LYS A 24 8.81 -3.07 -18.24
N GLU A 25 7.51 -2.99 -18.01
CA GLU A 25 6.56 -2.23 -18.82
C GLU A 25 6.11 -0.91 -18.16
N GLY A 26 6.50 -0.67 -16.91
CA GLY A 26 6.04 0.44 -16.10
C GLY A 26 7.16 1.26 -15.46
N ILE A 27 6.83 1.91 -14.37
CA ILE A 27 7.76 2.61 -13.48
C ILE A 27 7.80 1.83 -12.16
N LEU A 28 8.91 1.18 -11.88
CA LEU A 28 9.14 0.43 -10.65
C LEU A 28 9.84 1.32 -9.61
N PHE A 29 9.26 1.42 -8.41
CA PHE A 29 9.92 2.07 -7.28
C PHE A 29 10.69 1.03 -6.47
N THR A 30 12.01 1.12 -6.50
CA THR A 30 12.87 0.07 -5.92
C THR A 30 13.11 0.25 -4.42
N ASN A 31 12.91 1.45 -3.88
CA ASN A 31 13.09 1.77 -2.46
C ASN A 31 11.84 2.44 -1.87
N PHE A 32 10.70 1.76 -1.99
CA PHE A 32 9.43 2.21 -1.44
C PHE A 32 9.08 1.46 -0.15
N TYR A 33 8.62 2.19 0.88
CA TYR A 33 8.43 1.65 2.21
C TYR A 33 7.02 1.87 2.73
N ALA A 34 6.48 0.84 3.40
CA ALA A 34 5.27 0.96 4.21
C ALA A 34 5.57 1.78 5.48
N ASN A 35 4.64 2.63 5.89
CA ASN A 35 4.79 3.41 7.12
C ASN A 35 4.28 2.67 8.36
N GLY A 36 3.58 1.56 8.17
CA GLY A 36 3.07 0.70 9.22
C GLY A 36 3.12 -0.78 8.85
N ASP A 37 2.70 -1.62 9.78
CA ASP A 37 2.80 -3.08 9.72
C ASP A 37 1.45 -3.77 9.53
N ARG A 38 0.38 -3.02 9.24
CA ARG A 38 -1.00 -3.52 9.10
C ARG A 38 -1.83 -2.61 8.20
N THR A 39 -2.90 -3.17 7.62
CA THR A 39 -3.86 -2.47 6.75
C THR A 39 -4.43 -1.20 7.38
N ASP A 40 -4.81 -1.22 8.67
CA ASP A 40 -5.38 -0.07 9.38
C ASP A 40 -4.36 1.07 9.69
N LYS A 41 -3.09 0.87 9.30
CA LYS A 41 -2.03 1.87 9.25
C LYS A 41 -1.65 2.24 7.82
N GLY A 42 -1.60 1.24 6.92
CA GLY A 42 -1.20 1.43 5.53
C GLY A 42 -2.22 2.24 4.73
N ILE A 43 -3.51 1.95 4.87
CA ILE A 43 -4.57 2.70 4.16
C ILE A 43 -4.54 4.20 4.50
N PRO A 44 -4.49 4.64 5.78
CA PRO A 44 -4.32 6.05 6.10
C PRO A 44 -3.00 6.66 5.62
N ALA A 45 -1.91 5.89 5.59
CA ALA A 45 -0.66 6.36 5.03
C ALA A 45 -0.79 6.64 3.53
N ILE A 46 -1.43 5.73 2.78
CA ILE A 46 -1.65 5.86 1.33
C ILE A 46 -2.66 6.97 1.00
N LEU A 47 -3.85 6.94 1.61
CA LEU A 47 -4.98 7.79 1.20
C LEU A 47 -5.05 9.13 1.93
N SER A 48 -4.33 9.26 3.05
CA SER A 48 -4.32 10.49 3.87
C SER A 48 -2.92 11.10 4.03
N GLY A 49 -1.87 10.48 3.47
CA GLY A 49 -0.50 10.95 3.68
C GLY A 49 -0.13 11.02 5.16
N TYR A 50 -0.64 10.10 5.98
CA TYR A 50 -0.61 10.20 7.42
C TYR A 50 0.29 9.16 8.07
N PHE A 51 1.32 9.59 8.78
CA PHE A 51 2.16 8.68 9.54
C PHE A 51 1.37 8.00 10.66
N PRO A 52 1.42 6.65 10.75
CA PRO A 52 0.73 5.94 11.82
C PRO A 52 1.27 6.40 13.18
N PRO A 53 0.40 6.77 14.14
CA PRO A 53 0.84 7.02 15.51
C PRO A 53 1.48 5.75 16.12
N PRO A 54 2.44 5.90 17.05
CA PRO A 54 3.21 4.78 17.57
C PRO A 54 2.40 3.63 18.17
N ILE A 55 1.31 3.95 18.87
CA ILE A 55 0.52 2.97 19.63
C ILE A 55 -0.93 2.91 19.13
N LYS A 56 -1.47 4.06 18.67
CA LYS A 56 -2.86 4.18 18.27
C LYS A 56 -3.02 3.89 16.77
N ARG A 57 -4.23 3.56 16.37
CA ARG A 57 -4.63 3.32 14.98
C ARG A 57 -5.72 4.31 14.64
N ILE A 58 -5.36 5.33 13.86
CA ILE A 58 -6.27 6.46 13.59
C ILE A 58 -7.52 5.98 12.84
N MET A 59 -7.42 4.99 11.96
CA MET A 59 -8.57 4.44 11.23
C MET A 59 -9.67 3.91 12.18
N ARG A 60 -9.30 3.46 13.38
CA ARG A 60 -10.23 2.99 14.41
C ARG A 60 -10.86 4.10 15.25
N MET A 61 -10.59 5.34 14.92
CA MET A 61 -11.05 6.52 15.68
C MET A 61 -11.86 7.45 14.75
N PRO A 62 -13.16 7.18 14.56
CA PRO A 62 -14.01 7.85 13.57
C PRO A 62 -13.97 9.37 13.64
N ASN A 63 -14.01 9.94 14.84
CA ASN A 63 -13.97 11.39 15.01
C ASN A 63 -12.67 12.00 14.46
N LYS A 64 -11.53 11.36 14.71
CA LYS A 64 -10.23 11.84 14.24
C LYS A 64 -10.04 11.67 12.74
N THR A 65 -10.65 10.64 12.14
CA THR A 65 -10.54 10.43 10.69
C THR A 65 -11.30 11.46 9.86
N ARG A 66 -12.33 12.13 10.43
CA ARG A 66 -13.09 13.16 9.72
C ARG A 66 -12.24 14.35 9.28
N SER A 67 -11.24 14.70 10.06
CA SER A 67 -10.36 15.86 9.83
C SER A 67 -9.05 15.50 9.09
N LEU A 68 -8.87 14.24 8.68
CA LEU A 68 -7.72 13.86 7.86
C LEU A 68 -7.82 14.43 6.44
N PRO A 69 -6.69 14.80 5.82
CA PRO A 69 -6.65 14.95 4.38
C PRO A 69 -7.01 13.61 3.73
N MET A 70 -7.79 13.65 2.66
CA MET A 70 -8.32 12.45 2.02
C MET A 70 -8.15 12.52 0.52
N LEU A 71 -7.29 11.67 -0.06
CA LEU A 71 -7.11 11.59 -1.51
C LEU A 71 -8.45 11.42 -2.27
N PRO A 72 -9.39 10.53 -1.86
CA PRO A 72 -10.66 10.41 -2.58
C PRO A 72 -11.46 11.71 -2.63
N LYS A 73 -11.47 12.53 -1.56
CA LYS A 73 -12.13 13.86 -1.57
C LYS A 73 -11.48 14.80 -2.59
N LYS A 74 -10.15 14.83 -2.63
CA LYS A 74 -9.40 15.66 -3.59
C LYS A 74 -9.64 15.19 -5.03
N MET A 75 -9.67 13.87 -5.28
CA MET A 75 -10.02 13.30 -6.58
C MET A 75 -11.44 13.68 -7.01
N LYS A 76 -12.41 13.62 -6.08
CA LYS A 76 -13.78 14.07 -6.33
C LYS A 76 -13.85 15.57 -6.69
N ALA A 77 -13.08 16.41 -6.01
CA ALA A 77 -12.98 17.83 -6.32
C ALA A 77 -12.37 18.10 -7.73
N LEU A 78 -11.53 17.19 -8.23
CA LEU A 78 -11.01 17.19 -9.60
C LEU A 78 -11.99 16.57 -10.62
N GLY A 79 -13.22 16.23 -10.23
CA GLY A 79 -14.26 15.68 -11.12
C GLY A 79 -14.21 14.16 -11.31
N TYR A 80 -13.40 13.44 -10.56
CA TYR A 80 -13.37 11.98 -10.60
C TYR A 80 -14.51 11.37 -9.80
N LYS A 81 -15.17 10.35 -10.35
CA LYS A 81 -16.04 9.47 -9.57
C LYS A 81 -15.16 8.44 -8.81
N THR A 82 -15.40 8.30 -7.51
CA THR A 82 -14.52 7.52 -6.63
C THR A 82 -15.18 6.21 -6.19
N PHE A 83 -14.40 5.12 -6.20
CA PHE A 83 -14.88 3.78 -5.87
C PHE A 83 -13.88 3.07 -4.99
N PHE A 84 -14.40 2.22 -4.08
CA PHE A 84 -13.59 1.31 -3.30
C PHE A 84 -14.16 -0.10 -3.38
N TYR A 85 -13.32 -1.07 -3.67
CA TYR A 85 -13.66 -2.48 -3.81
C TYR A 85 -12.87 -3.32 -2.81
N TYR A 86 -13.57 -4.18 -2.08
CA TYR A 86 -12.99 -5.12 -1.16
C TYR A 86 -13.86 -6.38 -1.05
N GLY A 87 -13.30 -7.56 -1.25
CA GLY A 87 -14.04 -8.84 -1.19
C GLY A 87 -14.54 -9.23 0.21
N GLY A 88 -14.13 -8.53 1.26
CA GLY A 88 -14.40 -8.87 2.65
C GLY A 88 -15.29 -7.88 3.40
N ASP A 89 -15.36 -8.06 4.73
CA ASP A 89 -16.14 -7.19 5.62
C ASP A 89 -15.38 -5.90 5.94
N LEU A 90 -15.91 -4.76 5.52
CA LEU A 90 -15.37 -3.42 5.78
C LEU A 90 -15.49 -2.95 7.24
N ASN A 91 -16.25 -3.65 8.08
CA ASN A 91 -16.26 -3.34 9.51
C ASN A 91 -14.94 -3.70 10.20
N PHE A 92 -14.15 -4.59 9.57
CA PHE A 92 -12.80 -4.85 10.03
C PHE A 92 -11.97 -3.57 10.11
N GLY A 93 -11.40 -3.31 11.28
CA GLY A 93 -10.56 -2.13 11.50
C GLY A 93 -11.27 -0.77 11.38
N ASN A 94 -12.59 -0.72 11.31
CA ASN A 94 -13.39 0.50 11.07
C ASN A 94 -13.19 1.09 9.66
N MET A 95 -12.82 0.27 8.69
CA MET A 95 -12.53 0.71 7.33
C MET A 95 -13.76 1.37 6.69
N ASN A 96 -14.97 0.84 6.91
CA ASN A 96 -16.20 1.42 6.39
C ASN A 96 -16.37 2.89 6.81
N THR A 97 -16.20 3.19 8.09
CA THR A 97 -16.30 4.58 8.58
C THR A 97 -15.22 5.48 7.99
N TYR A 98 -13.99 4.98 7.87
CA TYR A 98 -12.89 5.72 7.24
C TYR A 98 -13.21 6.06 5.78
N LEU A 99 -13.70 5.10 5.00
CA LEU A 99 -14.05 5.29 3.59
C LEU A 99 -15.24 6.24 3.40
N ARG A 100 -16.24 6.18 4.31
CA ARG A 100 -17.33 7.16 4.32
C ARG A 100 -16.85 8.57 4.66
N ASN A 101 -15.94 8.71 5.62
CA ASN A 101 -15.28 9.98 5.90
C ASN A 101 -14.41 10.48 4.72
N ALA A 102 -13.92 9.58 3.87
CA ALA A 102 -13.23 9.92 2.62
C ALA A 102 -14.20 10.29 1.47
N GLU A 103 -15.52 10.26 1.69
CA GLU A 103 -16.58 10.59 0.74
C GLU A 103 -16.52 9.79 -0.57
N ILE A 104 -16.15 8.52 -0.49
CA ILE A 104 -16.15 7.64 -1.65
C ILE A 104 -17.58 7.48 -2.17
N ASN A 105 -17.77 7.64 -3.49
CA ASN A 105 -19.09 7.61 -4.12
C ASN A 105 -19.74 6.23 -4.05
N GLU A 106 -18.98 5.17 -4.35
CA GLU A 106 -19.48 3.80 -4.34
C GLU A 106 -18.49 2.86 -3.63
N ILE A 107 -19.02 2.04 -2.73
CA ILE A 107 -18.25 1.06 -1.99
C ILE A 107 -18.87 -0.31 -2.28
N ILE A 108 -18.06 -1.21 -2.83
CA ILE A 108 -18.40 -2.60 -3.11
C ILE A 108 -17.63 -3.45 -2.09
N ASP A 109 -18.35 -4.17 -1.24
CA ASP A 109 -17.76 -4.98 -0.19
C ASP A 109 -18.20 -6.45 -0.26
N GLY A 110 -17.82 -7.25 0.72
CA GLY A 110 -18.12 -8.67 0.78
C GLY A 110 -19.58 -9.03 0.68
N SER A 111 -20.52 -8.12 0.98
CA SER A 111 -21.96 -8.38 0.88
C SER A 111 -22.45 -8.56 -0.57
N GLU A 112 -21.67 -8.08 -1.54
CA GLU A 112 -21.93 -8.20 -2.98
C GLU A 112 -21.50 -9.56 -3.57
N PHE A 113 -20.94 -10.46 -2.76
CA PHE A 113 -20.41 -11.75 -3.21
C PHE A 113 -21.09 -12.92 -2.52
N ASP A 114 -21.38 -13.97 -3.29
CA ASP A 114 -21.94 -15.22 -2.75
C ASP A 114 -20.99 -15.84 -1.72
N LYS A 115 -21.55 -16.35 -0.62
CA LYS A 115 -20.75 -17.00 0.45
C LYS A 115 -19.99 -18.25 -0.02
N LYS A 116 -20.45 -18.94 -1.05
CA LYS A 116 -19.71 -20.06 -1.66
C LYS A 116 -18.37 -19.66 -2.29
N ASP A 117 -18.22 -18.37 -2.65
CA ASP A 117 -17.03 -17.81 -3.27
C ASP A 117 -16.07 -17.16 -2.23
N TRP A 118 -16.38 -17.33 -0.93
CA TRP A 118 -15.57 -16.83 0.17
C TRP A 118 -14.57 -17.87 0.65
N ASN A 119 -13.38 -17.41 1.03
CA ASN A 119 -12.52 -18.19 1.92
C ASN A 119 -13.08 -18.19 3.35
N SER A 120 -12.51 -19.03 4.22
CA SER A 120 -13.04 -19.26 5.57
C SER A 120 -13.01 -18.03 6.48
N LYS A 121 -12.26 -16.98 6.14
CA LYS A 121 -11.96 -15.88 7.07
C LYS A 121 -12.17 -14.47 6.53
N TRP A 122 -11.74 -14.17 5.30
CA TRP A 122 -11.58 -12.78 4.86
C TRP A 122 -12.63 -12.29 3.88
N GLY A 123 -13.22 -13.16 3.08
CA GLY A 123 -14.20 -12.80 2.07
C GLY A 123 -13.99 -13.52 0.75
N ALA A 124 -14.51 -12.94 -0.32
CA ALA A 124 -14.41 -13.50 -1.66
C ALA A 124 -12.95 -13.66 -2.09
N PHE A 125 -12.66 -14.78 -2.75
CA PHE A 125 -11.33 -15.01 -3.34
C PHE A 125 -10.97 -13.92 -4.35
N ASP A 126 -9.69 -13.60 -4.44
CA ASP A 126 -9.21 -12.49 -5.27
C ASP A 126 -9.59 -12.64 -6.75
N ASP A 127 -9.73 -13.83 -7.31
CA ASP A 127 -10.15 -14.03 -8.69
C ASP A 127 -11.62 -13.65 -8.91
N VAL A 128 -12.51 -14.01 -8.00
CA VAL A 128 -13.93 -13.62 -8.00
C VAL A 128 -14.07 -12.12 -7.82
N PHE A 129 -13.39 -11.58 -6.82
CA PHE A 129 -13.35 -10.15 -6.51
C PHE A 129 -12.85 -9.33 -7.70
N MET A 130 -11.71 -9.69 -8.27
CA MET A 130 -11.11 -8.95 -9.39
C MET A 130 -11.89 -9.14 -10.70
N LYS A 131 -12.64 -10.25 -10.85
CA LYS A 131 -13.58 -10.40 -11.96
C LYS A 131 -14.69 -9.35 -11.87
N ARG A 132 -15.33 -9.18 -10.70
CA ARG A 132 -16.34 -8.13 -10.49
C ARG A 132 -15.75 -6.73 -10.76
N PHE A 133 -14.55 -6.46 -10.28
CA PHE A 133 -13.85 -5.20 -10.54
C PHE A 133 -13.63 -4.95 -12.04
N ALA A 134 -13.24 -5.99 -12.78
CA ALA A 134 -13.05 -5.92 -14.23
C ALA A 134 -14.38 -5.73 -14.97
N ASP A 135 -15.44 -6.48 -14.60
CA ASP A 135 -16.76 -6.36 -15.19
C ASP A 135 -17.32 -4.93 -15.04
N ASP A 136 -17.18 -4.31 -13.87
CA ASP A 136 -17.60 -2.93 -13.61
C ASP A 136 -16.78 -1.89 -14.41
N LEU A 137 -15.62 -2.26 -14.93
CA LEU A 137 -14.81 -1.42 -15.83
C LEU A 137 -15.21 -1.59 -17.31
N THR A 138 -16.00 -2.58 -17.67
CA THR A 138 -16.56 -2.70 -19.04
C THR A 138 -17.70 -1.73 -19.29
N VAL A 139 -18.36 -1.26 -18.23
CA VAL A 139 -19.42 -0.26 -18.33
C VAL A 139 -18.81 1.08 -18.68
N LYS A 140 -19.30 1.70 -19.77
CA LYS A 140 -18.80 3.00 -20.22
C LYS A 140 -18.92 4.04 -19.11
N GLN A 141 -17.82 4.64 -18.75
CA GLN A 141 -17.78 5.73 -17.78
C GLN A 141 -17.90 7.07 -18.52
N ASN A 142 -18.84 7.91 -18.09
CA ASN A 142 -19.04 9.25 -18.66
C ASN A 142 -18.18 10.32 -17.97
N THR A 143 -17.53 9.98 -16.87
CA THR A 143 -16.66 10.85 -16.06
C THR A 143 -15.35 10.14 -15.78
N PRO A 144 -14.26 10.86 -15.53
CA PRO A 144 -13.03 10.24 -15.01
C PRO A 144 -13.32 9.44 -13.75
N PHE A 145 -12.61 8.34 -13.53
CA PHE A 145 -12.80 7.49 -12.37
C PHE A 145 -11.51 7.33 -11.56
N PHE A 146 -11.67 7.21 -10.25
CA PHE A 146 -10.64 6.80 -9.31
C PHE A 146 -11.14 5.56 -8.56
N LYS A 147 -10.63 4.40 -8.93
CA LYS A 147 -11.06 3.10 -8.39
C LYS A 147 -9.93 2.48 -7.58
N ILE A 148 -10.24 2.07 -6.37
CA ILE A 148 -9.32 1.40 -5.45
C ILE A 148 -9.81 -0.03 -5.26
N ALA A 149 -8.93 -1.02 -5.44
CA ALA A 149 -9.19 -2.43 -5.20
C ALA A 149 -8.21 -2.98 -4.16
N LEU A 150 -8.73 -3.56 -3.07
CA LEU A 150 -7.94 -4.18 -2.01
C LEU A 150 -8.13 -5.70 -2.05
N THR A 151 -7.05 -6.44 -2.36
CA THR A 151 -7.02 -7.90 -2.36
C THR A 151 -6.84 -8.48 -0.96
N SER A 152 -7.27 -9.71 -0.71
CA SER A 152 -7.23 -10.32 0.62
C SER A 152 -6.82 -11.79 0.68
N THR A 153 -6.80 -12.52 -0.45
CA THR A 153 -6.53 -13.97 -0.44
C THR A 153 -5.12 -14.32 0.03
N SER A 154 -4.16 -13.40 -0.13
CA SER A 154 -2.79 -13.59 0.39
C SER A 154 -2.64 -13.35 1.90
N HIS A 155 -3.75 -13.41 2.66
CA HIS A 155 -3.80 -13.29 4.12
C HIS A 155 -3.93 -14.67 4.79
N GLU A 156 -3.42 -14.81 6.02
CA GLU A 156 -3.63 -16.03 6.83
C GLU A 156 -5.14 -16.36 6.95
N PRO A 157 -5.55 -17.60 6.75
CA PRO A 157 -4.78 -18.85 6.70
C PRO A 157 -4.24 -19.25 5.33
N TYR A 158 -4.16 -18.34 4.34
CA TYR A 158 -3.63 -18.56 3.00
C TYR A 158 -4.44 -19.59 2.19
N GLU A 159 -5.73 -19.63 2.42
CA GLU A 159 -6.66 -20.53 1.75
C GLU A 159 -6.89 -20.09 0.30
N LEU A 160 -6.82 -21.03 -0.64
CA LEU A 160 -6.97 -20.81 -2.07
C LEU A 160 -8.10 -21.67 -2.64
N ASN A 161 -8.76 -21.16 -3.67
CA ASN A 161 -9.62 -21.91 -4.57
C ASN A 161 -8.89 -22.38 -5.85
N ASP A 162 -7.57 -22.43 -5.82
CA ASP A 162 -6.66 -22.81 -6.93
C ASP A 162 -5.54 -23.72 -6.40
N THR A 163 -4.65 -24.13 -7.27
CA THR A 163 -3.48 -24.95 -6.93
C THR A 163 -2.48 -24.19 -6.08
N TYR A 164 -1.99 -24.83 -5.04
CA TYR A 164 -0.88 -24.35 -4.22
C TYR A 164 0.46 -24.58 -4.93
N LYS A 165 0.93 -23.61 -5.69
CA LYS A 165 2.12 -23.73 -6.53
C LYS A 165 3.37 -24.21 -5.78
N PHE A 166 3.53 -23.84 -4.52
CA PHE A 166 4.67 -24.18 -3.68
C PHE A 166 4.36 -25.28 -2.65
N GLY A 167 3.16 -25.90 -2.72
CA GLY A 167 2.71 -26.89 -1.74
C GLY A 167 2.08 -26.26 -0.48
N GLN A 168 1.73 -27.13 0.47
CA GLN A 168 1.03 -26.78 1.72
C GLN A 168 1.75 -27.32 2.97
N ASP A 169 2.95 -27.78 2.81
CA ASP A 169 3.76 -28.47 3.83
C ASP A 169 4.39 -27.54 4.87
N SER A 170 4.35 -26.23 4.61
CA SER A 170 4.85 -25.21 5.53
C SER A 170 4.09 -23.89 5.38
N GLU A 171 4.09 -23.07 6.44
CA GLU A 171 3.52 -21.72 6.42
C GLU A 171 4.17 -20.85 5.34
N ASP A 172 5.48 -20.96 5.15
CA ASP A 172 6.21 -20.24 4.10
C ASP A 172 5.76 -20.66 2.69
N ASN A 173 5.43 -21.93 2.44
CA ASN A 173 4.95 -22.41 1.16
C ASN A 173 3.48 -22.05 0.92
N LEU A 174 2.65 -22.06 1.97
CA LEU A 174 1.29 -21.47 1.92
C LEU A 174 1.35 -19.98 1.58
N PHE A 175 2.23 -19.24 2.24
CA PHE A 175 2.46 -17.82 1.97
C PHE A 175 2.88 -17.55 0.53
N ARG A 176 3.88 -18.30 0.01
CA ARG A 176 4.31 -18.18 -1.39
C ARG A 176 3.19 -18.50 -2.37
N SER A 177 2.46 -19.60 -2.13
CA SER A 177 1.36 -20.04 -2.98
C SER A 177 0.25 -18.99 -3.06
N SER A 178 -0.14 -18.39 -1.94
CA SER A 178 -1.17 -17.37 -1.90
C SER A 178 -0.75 -16.08 -2.61
N HIS A 179 0.52 -15.69 -2.51
CA HIS A 179 1.05 -14.54 -3.24
C HIS A 179 1.20 -14.80 -4.74
N ALA A 180 1.57 -16.02 -5.14
CA ALA A 180 1.58 -16.43 -6.54
C ALA A 180 0.18 -16.44 -7.15
N TYR A 181 -0.83 -16.84 -6.39
CA TYR A 181 -2.23 -16.77 -6.78
C TYR A 181 -2.68 -15.32 -7.00
N THR A 182 -2.46 -14.43 -6.04
CA THR A 182 -2.79 -13.00 -6.17
C THR A 182 -2.04 -12.36 -7.36
N ASP A 183 -0.77 -12.71 -7.57
CA ASP A 183 0.01 -12.25 -8.72
C ASP A 183 -0.59 -12.73 -10.07
N LYS A 184 -1.04 -13.98 -10.14
CA LYS A 184 -1.75 -14.54 -11.30
C LYS A 184 -3.05 -13.78 -11.59
N VAL A 185 -3.81 -13.43 -10.54
CA VAL A 185 -5.05 -12.65 -10.66
C VAL A 185 -4.77 -11.23 -11.17
N ILE A 186 -3.76 -10.56 -10.61
CA ILE A 186 -3.31 -9.24 -11.08
C ILE A 186 -2.86 -9.31 -12.55
N GLY A 187 -2.08 -10.33 -12.92
CA GLY A 187 -1.64 -10.51 -14.30
C GLY A 187 -2.81 -10.67 -15.28
N LYS A 188 -3.83 -11.46 -14.92
CA LYS A 188 -5.06 -11.60 -15.72
C LYS A 188 -5.81 -10.26 -15.86
N PHE A 189 -5.92 -9.51 -14.77
CA PHE A 189 -6.55 -8.19 -14.79
C PHE A 189 -5.81 -7.22 -15.71
N ILE A 190 -4.50 -7.14 -15.65
CA ILE A 190 -3.72 -6.25 -16.53
C ILE A 190 -3.83 -6.68 -18.00
N ALA A 191 -3.84 -7.98 -18.26
CA ALA A 191 -4.04 -8.50 -19.63
C ALA A 191 -5.44 -8.15 -20.17
N PHE A 192 -6.47 -8.18 -19.34
CA PHE A 192 -7.81 -7.69 -19.66
C PHE A 192 -7.80 -6.16 -19.90
N ALA A 193 -7.23 -5.41 -18.98
CA ALA A 193 -7.18 -3.93 -19.03
C ALA A 193 -6.54 -3.42 -20.33
N LYS A 194 -5.44 -4.04 -20.76
CA LYS A 194 -4.72 -3.67 -22.01
C LYS A 194 -5.59 -3.76 -23.28
N LYS A 195 -6.69 -4.51 -23.25
CA LYS A 195 -7.63 -4.67 -24.37
C LYS A 195 -8.75 -3.63 -24.35
N GLN A 196 -8.87 -2.84 -23.28
CA GLN A 196 -9.96 -1.87 -23.09
C GLN A 196 -9.58 -0.47 -23.63
N GLU A 197 -10.56 0.25 -24.15
CA GLU A 197 -10.32 1.61 -24.63
C GLU A 197 -9.85 2.56 -23.53
N TRP A 198 -10.42 2.44 -22.32
CA TRP A 198 -10.05 3.28 -21.18
C TRP A 198 -8.59 3.10 -20.74
N TYR A 199 -7.95 1.98 -21.06
CA TYR A 199 -6.55 1.72 -20.69
C TYR A 199 -5.59 2.80 -21.21
N ARG A 200 -5.85 3.36 -22.42
CA ARG A 200 -4.98 4.35 -23.07
C ARG A 200 -4.79 5.61 -22.23
N ASN A 201 -5.81 5.99 -21.45
CA ASN A 201 -5.81 7.20 -20.62
C ASN A 201 -5.93 6.87 -19.12
N THR A 202 -5.42 5.72 -18.71
CA THR A 202 -5.51 5.27 -17.33
C THR A 202 -4.11 5.01 -16.77
N LEU A 203 -3.87 5.52 -15.57
CA LEU A 203 -2.75 5.13 -14.71
C LEU A 203 -3.23 4.02 -13.79
N ILE A 204 -2.53 2.88 -13.79
CA ILE A 204 -2.77 1.75 -12.89
C ILE A 204 -1.60 1.66 -11.92
N ILE A 205 -1.89 1.67 -10.63
CA ILE A 205 -0.88 1.62 -9.58
C ILE A 205 -1.09 0.35 -8.76
N ILE A 206 -0.06 -0.47 -8.68
CA ILE A 206 -0.03 -1.68 -7.86
C ILE A 206 0.94 -1.42 -6.71
N MET A 207 0.44 -1.46 -5.48
CA MET A 207 1.28 -1.35 -4.29
C MET A 207 0.72 -2.21 -3.15
N SER A 208 1.56 -2.51 -2.16
CA SER A 208 1.11 -3.18 -0.94
C SER A 208 0.70 -2.17 0.11
N ASP A 209 -0.30 -2.51 0.91
CA ASP A 209 -0.74 -1.73 2.08
C ASP A 209 0.24 -1.84 3.26
N HIS A 210 0.91 -2.96 3.41
CA HIS A 210 2.03 -3.16 4.34
C HIS A 210 2.95 -4.29 3.89
N GLY A 211 4.10 -4.42 4.53
CA GLY A 211 5.01 -5.53 4.32
C GLY A 211 4.78 -6.69 5.30
N HIS A 212 5.52 -7.79 5.14
CA HIS A 212 5.39 -8.99 5.95
C HIS A 212 6.75 -9.58 6.36
N SER A 213 6.76 -10.34 7.49
CA SER A 213 7.98 -11.02 7.95
C SER A 213 8.30 -12.25 7.12
N SER A 214 7.28 -12.97 6.64
CA SER A 214 7.44 -14.14 5.76
C SER A 214 7.87 -13.73 4.34
N PRO A 215 8.45 -14.62 3.54
CA PRO A 215 8.89 -15.95 3.95
C PRO A 215 10.16 -15.88 4.79
N LYS A 216 10.52 -17.01 5.41
CA LYS A 216 11.76 -17.23 6.19
C LYS A 216 11.92 -16.38 7.45
N HIS A 217 10.94 -15.57 7.82
CA HIS A 217 10.98 -14.69 9.01
C HIS A 217 12.35 -14.01 9.22
N GLU A 218 13.02 -13.63 8.11
CA GLU A 218 14.35 -13.03 8.15
C GLU A 218 14.34 -11.67 8.83
N GLY A 219 15.10 -11.56 9.89
CA GLY A 219 15.24 -10.34 10.68
C GLY A 219 14.13 -10.18 11.73
N ALA A 220 14.37 -9.26 12.65
CA ALA A 220 13.41 -8.92 13.69
C ALA A 220 12.19 -8.19 13.10
N TYR A 221 11.07 -8.19 13.84
CA TYR A 221 9.81 -7.53 13.45
C TYR A 221 9.94 -6.03 13.14
N PHE A 222 11.03 -5.41 13.56
CA PHE A 222 11.37 -4.01 13.30
C PHE A 222 12.32 -3.82 12.11
N SER A 223 12.74 -4.89 11.42
CA SER A 223 13.69 -4.81 10.30
C SER A 223 13.14 -4.00 9.14
N PRO A 224 13.94 -3.11 8.51
CA PRO A 224 13.53 -2.39 7.31
C PRO A 224 13.10 -3.31 6.16
N LYS A 225 13.64 -4.53 6.09
CA LYS A 225 13.26 -5.54 5.08
C LYS A 225 11.77 -5.89 5.15
N LYS A 226 11.18 -5.86 6.35
CA LYS A 226 9.74 -6.08 6.53
C LYS A 226 8.90 -4.94 5.95
N PHE A 227 9.39 -3.71 6.02
CA PHE A 227 8.64 -2.51 5.61
C PHE A 227 8.89 -2.10 4.16
N ARG A 228 9.88 -2.67 3.48
CA ARG A 228 10.09 -2.46 2.06
C ARG A 228 9.03 -3.21 1.27
N ILE A 229 8.25 -2.49 0.47
CA ILE A 229 7.11 -3.01 -0.30
C ILE A 229 7.25 -2.66 -1.79
N PRO A 230 6.65 -3.46 -2.68
CA PRO A 230 6.61 -3.12 -4.10
C PRO A 230 5.64 -1.96 -4.35
N MET A 231 6.02 -1.10 -5.29
CA MET A 231 5.12 -0.16 -5.96
C MET A 231 5.47 -0.11 -7.44
N LEU A 232 4.47 -0.33 -8.29
CA LEU A 232 4.60 -0.35 -9.75
C LEU A 232 3.50 0.51 -10.37
N TRP A 233 3.89 1.45 -11.22
CA TRP A 233 2.98 2.26 -12.01
C TRP A 233 2.95 1.74 -13.44
N LEU A 234 1.74 1.52 -13.96
CA LEU A 234 1.44 0.97 -15.28
C LEU A 234 0.37 1.80 -15.98
N GLY A 235 0.07 1.47 -17.22
CA GLY A 235 -1.07 2.02 -17.96
C GLY A 235 -0.68 2.86 -19.16
N GLY A 236 -1.67 3.14 -19.98
CA GLY A 236 -1.48 3.89 -21.22
C GLY A 236 -1.21 5.39 -21.00
N ALA A 237 -1.56 5.91 -19.82
CA ALA A 237 -1.26 7.30 -19.45
C ALA A 237 0.22 7.57 -19.15
N LEU A 238 1.05 6.51 -18.98
CA LEU A 238 2.48 6.68 -18.77
C LEU A 238 3.23 6.99 -20.06
N HIS A 239 3.94 8.12 -20.10
CA HIS A 239 4.80 8.48 -21.21
C HIS A 239 6.13 7.74 -21.22
N LYS A 240 6.62 7.34 -20.04
CA LYS A 240 7.88 6.62 -19.87
C LYS A 240 7.62 5.25 -19.28
N LYS A 241 8.31 4.23 -19.80
CA LYS A 241 8.13 2.81 -19.42
C LYS A 241 9.48 2.14 -19.23
N GLY A 242 9.50 1.06 -18.45
CA GLY A 242 10.73 0.30 -18.17
C GLY A 242 11.74 1.10 -17.34
N ILE A 243 11.25 1.92 -16.39
CA ILE A 243 12.09 2.81 -15.58
C ILE A 243 12.06 2.34 -14.13
N GLU A 244 13.22 2.44 -13.49
CA GLU A 244 13.37 2.27 -12.06
C GLU A 244 13.58 3.63 -11.37
N ILE A 245 12.83 3.84 -10.29
CA ILE A 245 13.00 4.98 -9.39
C ILE A 245 13.61 4.46 -8.09
N ASP A 246 14.83 4.88 -7.81
CA ASP A 246 15.63 4.45 -6.65
C ASP A 246 15.55 5.39 -5.44
N ASN A 247 14.71 6.43 -5.53
CA ASN A 247 14.45 7.33 -4.42
C ASN A 247 13.90 6.59 -3.20
N ILE A 248 14.42 6.89 -2.02
CA ILE A 248 13.85 6.37 -0.77
C ILE A 248 12.60 7.16 -0.44
N THR A 249 11.45 6.52 -0.54
CA THR A 249 10.13 7.10 -0.37
C THR A 249 9.20 6.13 0.38
N SER A 250 8.04 6.60 0.76
CA SER A 250 7.08 5.79 1.53
C SER A 250 5.62 6.09 1.17
N GLN A 251 4.70 5.31 1.70
CA GLN A 251 3.28 5.40 1.40
C GLN A 251 2.69 6.80 1.63
N VAL A 252 3.15 7.53 2.64
CA VAL A 252 2.67 8.90 2.92
C VAL A 252 2.94 9.87 1.76
N ASP A 253 3.93 9.59 0.93
CA ASP A 253 4.34 10.43 -0.19
C ASP A 253 3.43 10.26 -1.42
N PHE A 254 2.60 9.20 -1.43
CA PHE A 254 1.79 8.80 -2.58
C PHE A 254 0.71 9.82 -2.96
N SER A 255 -0.17 10.15 -2.01
CA SER A 255 -1.32 11.04 -2.27
C SER A 255 -0.89 12.44 -2.71
N TYR A 256 0.12 12.99 -2.06
CA TYR A 256 0.73 14.27 -2.45
C TYR A 256 1.21 14.25 -3.90
N THR A 257 2.01 13.22 -4.25
CA THR A 257 2.57 13.09 -5.59
C THR A 257 1.50 12.91 -6.66
N LEU A 258 0.47 12.08 -6.40
CA LEU A 258 -0.60 11.87 -7.36
C LEU A 258 -1.39 13.16 -7.62
N LEU A 259 -1.69 13.93 -6.59
CA LEU A 259 -2.35 15.22 -6.72
C LEU A 259 -1.48 16.24 -7.44
N ASP A 260 -0.18 16.30 -7.14
CA ASP A 260 0.78 17.16 -7.82
C ASP A 260 0.80 16.91 -9.34
N LEU A 261 0.84 15.64 -9.75
CA LEU A 261 0.78 15.24 -11.17
C LEU A 261 -0.54 15.60 -11.87
N LEU A 262 -1.62 15.70 -11.12
CA LEU A 262 -2.95 16.06 -11.62
C LEU A 262 -3.26 17.56 -11.48
N ASN A 263 -2.29 18.38 -11.05
CA ASN A 263 -2.46 19.79 -10.70
C ASN A 263 -3.59 20.01 -9.66
N GLY A 264 -3.77 19.07 -8.76
CA GLY A 264 -4.74 19.12 -7.68
C GLY A 264 -4.16 19.75 -6.41
N ASP A 265 -5.04 20.16 -5.50
CA ASP A 265 -4.65 20.72 -4.21
C ASP A 265 -4.09 19.62 -3.27
N ASN A 266 -2.80 19.67 -3.02
CA ASN A 266 -2.07 18.76 -2.13
C ASN A 266 -1.60 19.43 -0.82
N SER A 267 -2.00 20.67 -0.54
CA SER A 267 -1.51 21.50 0.58
C SER A 267 -1.76 20.92 1.97
N GLU A 268 -2.78 20.07 2.12
CA GLU A 268 -3.11 19.43 3.38
C GLU A 268 -2.21 18.23 3.72
N PHE A 269 -1.47 17.67 2.73
CA PHE A 269 -0.60 16.51 2.92
C PHE A 269 0.79 16.92 3.45
N LYS A 270 0.81 17.53 4.63
CA LYS A 270 1.96 18.22 5.23
C LYS A 270 3.17 17.33 5.55
N PHE A 271 2.96 16.02 5.66
CA PHE A 271 4.01 15.05 5.98
C PHE A 271 4.65 14.41 4.75
N SER A 272 4.11 14.71 3.57
CA SER A 272 4.45 14.06 2.32
C SER A 272 5.50 14.86 1.55
N LYS A 273 6.22 14.16 0.68
CA LYS A 273 7.14 14.72 -0.32
C LYS A 273 6.83 14.14 -1.69
N ASN A 274 7.38 14.71 -2.75
CA ASN A 274 7.18 14.19 -4.10
C ASN A 274 8.06 12.95 -4.33
N LEU A 275 7.45 11.84 -4.77
CA LEU A 275 8.12 10.56 -5.07
C LEU A 275 9.23 10.68 -6.13
N PHE A 276 9.10 11.63 -7.05
CA PHE A 276 10.03 11.82 -8.17
C PHE A 276 11.12 12.84 -7.91
N ASN A 277 11.01 13.63 -6.83
CA ASN A 277 11.98 14.68 -6.54
C ASN A 277 13.24 14.10 -5.89
N LYS A 278 14.34 14.09 -6.64
CA LYS A 278 15.66 13.62 -6.17
C LYS A 278 16.40 14.62 -5.28
N SER A 279 16.01 15.90 -5.32
CA SER A 279 16.65 16.96 -4.52
C SER A 279 16.14 17.04 -3.07
N GLU A 280 14.99 16.46 -2.79
CA GLU A 280 14.45 16.38 -1.43
C GLU A 280 15.17 15.34 -0.58
N SER A 281 15.03 15.47 0.75
CA SER A 281 15.60 14.52 1.70
C SER A 281 15.13 13.10 1.44
N GLN A 282 16.06 12.21 1.14
CA GLN A 282 15.83 10.80 0.82
C GLN A 282 15.78 9.98 2.10
N TYR A 283 14.60 9.82 2.67
CA TYR A 283 14.38 8.98 3.86
C TYR A 283 13.02 8.27 3.80
N ALA A 284 12.90 7.19 4.57
CA ALA A 284 11.64 6.59 4.93
C ALA A 284 11.54 6.44 6.46
N HIS A 285 10.33 6.64 6.96
CA HIS A 285 10.00 6.47 8.38
C HIS A 285 8.84 5.49 8.51
N TYR A 286 8.95 4.54 9.44
CA TYR A 286 7.92 3.55 9.70
C TYR A 286 7.75 3.28 11.19
N THR A 287 6.56 2.89 11.58
CA THR A 287 6.26 2.50 12.96
C THR A 287 6.02 1.00 13.06
N PHE A 288 6.63 0.38 14.05
CA PHE A 288 6.38 -0.98 14.45
C PHE A 288 5.81 -1.04 15.88
N ASN A 289 5.47 -2.23 16.36
CA ASN A 289 4.94 -2.35 17.71
C ASN A 289 5.94 -1.81 18.74
N LYS A 290 5.56 -0.74 19.44
CA LYS A 290 6.34 -0.04 20.47
C LYS A 290 7.63 0.63 19.98
N GLY A 291 7.72 1.03 18.71
CA GLY A 291 8.89 1.73 18.23
C GLY A 291 8.76 2.32 16.84
N PHE A 292 9.86 2.89 16.36
CA PHE A 292 9.95 3.37 14.99
C PHE A 292 11.32 3.07 14.37
N GLY A 293 11.34 3.05 13.06
CA GLY A 293 12.56 3.04 12.25
C GLY A 293 12.58 4.22 11.30
N THR A 294 13.75 4.83 11.14
CA THR A 294 14.00 5.87 10.14
C THR A 294 15.26 5.50 9.38
N LEU A 295 15.20 5.49 8.06
CA LEU A 295 16.30 5.08 7.21
C LEU A 295 16.57 6.06 6.08
N SER A 296 17.79 6.08 5.61
CA SER A 296 18.25 6.77 4.40
C SER A 296 19.31 5.92 3.70
N LYS A 297 19.80 6.36 2.55
CA LYS A 297 20.92 5.71 1.87
C LYS A 297 22.17 5.56 2.75
N ASN A 298 22.37 6.49 3.69
CA ASN A 298 23.59 6.62 4.50
C ASN A 298 23.42 6.14 5.94
N GLY A 299 22.29 5.54 6.31
CA GLY A 299 22.10 5.05 7.67
C GLY A 299 20.74 4.52 8.00
N LEU A 300 20.64 3.96 9.19
CA LEU A 300 19.45 3.41 9.79
C LEU A 300 19.45 3.74 11.29
N TYR A 301 18.30 4.18 11.79
CA TYR A 301 18.04 4.37 13.19
C TYR A 301 16.76 3.66 13.61
N LEU A 302 16.84 2.82 14.64
CA LEU A 302 15.71 2.10 15.22
C LEU A 302 15.60 2.48 16.71
N PHE A 303 14.38 2.80 17.13
CA PHE A 303 14.10 3.24 18.50
C PHE A 303 12.99 2.44 19.15
N ASP A 304 13.18 2.05 20.41
CA ASP A 304 12.18 1.39 21.23
C ASP A 304 11.60 2.35 22.28
N TYR A 305 10.27 2.52 22.27
CA TYR A 305 9.56 3.37 23.22
C TYR A 305 9.52 2.80 24.65
N VAL A 306 9.65 1.48 24.83
CA VAL A 306 9.55 0.84 26.14
C VAL A 306 10.83 1.06 26.92
N SER A 307 11.96 0.71 26.32
CA SER A 307 13.28 0.94 26.93
C SER A 307 13.73 2.39 26.85
N LYS A 308 13.08 3.20 25.99
CA LYS A 308 13.47 4.60 25.67
C LYS A 308 14.91 4.69 25.13
N LYS A 309 15.36 3.64 24.45
CA LYS A 309 16.73 3.50 23.94
C LYS A 309 16.72 3.14 22.45
N PRO A 310 17.80 3.47 21.72
CA PRO A 310 17.98 2.97 20.39
C PRO A 310 18.17 1.45 20.39
N ILE A 311 17.47 0.73 19.49
CA ILE A 311 17.73 -0.66 19.17
C ILE A 311 18.96 -0.77 18.27
N LEU A 312 19.08 0.16 17.31
CA LEU A 312 20.17 0.19 16.34
C LEU A 312 20.49 1.62 15.93
N ARG A 313 21.79 1.92 15.85
CA ARG A 313 22.35 3.09 15.18
C ARG A 313 23.37 2.59 14.15
N TYR A 314 23.12 2.87 12.87
CA TYR A 314 24.00 2.39 11.80
C TYR A 314 24.21 3.47 10.76
N GLY A 315 25.45 3.60 10.30
CA GLY A 315 25.86 4.51 9.23
C GLY A 315 26.05 5.96 9.66
N LYS A 316 26.58 6.77 8.73
CA LYS A 316 26.99 8.16 8.98
C LYS A 316 25.80 9.08 9.32
N ALA A 317 24.61 8.76 8.80
CA ALA A 317 23.40 9.55 9.01
C ALA A 317 22.63 9.20 10.31
N ALA A 318 23.10 8.27 11.14
CA ALA A 318 22.35 7.75 12.26
C ALA A 318 21.86 8.82 13.25
N ASN A 319 22.68 9.83 13.55
CA ASN A 319 22.30 10.93 14.45
C ASN A 319 21.24 11.86 13.83
N GLN A 320 21.33 12.14 12.53
CA GLN A 320 20.32 12.92 11.81
C GLN A 320 18.99 12.14 11.75
N LEU A 321 19.05 10.83 11.54
CA LEU A 321 17.88 9.97 11.49
C LEU A 321 17.22 9.80 12.87
N ASP A 322 17.99 9.85 13.97
CA ASP A 322 17.44 9.93 15.33
C ASP A 322 16.61 11.19 15.50
N SER A 323 17.19 12.35 15.22
CA SER A 323 16.50 13.64 15.34
C SER A 323 15.25 13.70 14.43
N LEU A 324 15.40 13.29 13.16
CA LEU A 324 14.32 13.28 12.19
C LEU A 324 13.19 12.33 12.61
N GLY A 325 13.51 11.10 13.01
CA GLY A 325 12.51 10.11 13.42
C GLY A 325 11.72 10.52 14.65
N LYS A 326 12.41 11.13 15.63
CA LYS A 326 11.74 11.71 16.82
C LYS A 326 10.85 12.89 16.44
N ALA A 327 11.31 13.80 15.59
CA ALA A 327 10.54 14.94 15.13
C ALA A 327 9.28 14.51 14.35
N ILE A 328 9.39 13.55 13.41
CA ILE A 328 8.25 13.00 12.70
C ILE A 328 7.26 12.37 13.68
N THR A 329 7.75 11.55 14.60
CA THR A 329 6.90 10.89 15.60
C THR A 329 6.19 11.90 16.49
N GLN A 330 6.89 12.91 16.98
CA GLN A 330 6.34 13.96 17.83
C GLN A 330 5.27 14.78 17.09
N ASN A 331 5.58 15.23 15.87
CA ASN A 331 4.65 16.04 15.08
C ASN A 331 3.39 15.25 14.66
N SER A 332 3.57 14.01 14.20
CA SER A 332 2.42 13.16 13.82
C SER A 332 1.56 12.78 15.03
N TYR A 333 2.17 12.57 16.20
CA TYR A 333 1.45 12.26 17.41
C TYR A 333 0.74 13.51 18.00
N GLN A 334 1.35 14.68 17.92
CA GLN A 334 0.71 15.95 18.30
C GLN A 334 -0.49 16.23 17.38
N ASP A 335 -0.31 16.11 16.05
CA ASP A 335 -1.42 16.24 15.11
C ASP A 335 -2.55 15.23 15.43
N PHE A 336 -2.19 13.99 15.79
CA PHE A 336 -3.19 13.00 16.23
C PHE A 336 -3.95 13.45 17.48
N LEU A 337 -3.28 14.04 18.47
CA LEU A 337 -3.93 14.52 19.69
C LEU A 337 -4.86 15.70 19.42
N ASP A 338 -4.47 16.61 18.54
CA ASP A 338 -5.17 17.84 18.21
C ASP A 338 -6.43 17.59 17.34
N ARG A 339 -6.50 16.47 16.62
CA ARG A 339 -7.69 16.07 15.84
C ARG A 339 -8.86 15.72 16.76
N LYS A 340 -10.02 16.28 16.45
CA LYS A 340 -11.27 16.12 17.22
C LYS A 340 -12.23 15.19 16.49
#